data_14e92a042e7f1911e72a0c4471f6bfce
#
_entry.id   14e92a042e7f1911e72a0c4471f6bfce
#
_cell.length_a   1.000
_cell.length_b   1.000
_cell.length_c   1.000
_cell.angle_alpha   90.00
_cell.angle_beta   90.00
_cell.angle_gamma   90.00
#
_symmetry.space_group_name_H-M   'P 1'
#
loop_
_entity.id
_entity.type
_entity.pdbx_description
1 polymer ?
#
loop_
_entity_poly.entity_id
_entity_poly.type
_entity_poly.pdbx_seq_one_letter_code
_entity_poly.pdbx_strand_id
1 'polypeptide(L)'
;SIDTLLKPEQWLKENHDYENDKFAFTIDQIAVLTKQCMEIVAKQPNILKVSAPVKVFGDIHGQYIDLMNFFNKWGSPSEGPNGDIMANDYLFLGDYVDRGNLSLETICLLMALKVKYPDQIHLIRGNHEDILINSGFGFQDECEGRLNDESENDDSLFALINNFFEYLPFAAIIEDQILCVHGGIGGNVKKLADIDGIPRPFDVIHEAQTRDQKLAMDLLWSDPTDNDEELG
;
A
#
# COMPACT_ATOMS: atom_id res chain seq x y z
N SER A 1 -2.14 -6.31 17.85
CA SER A 1 -3.07 -5.16 17.75
C SER A 1 -2.36 -3.98 17.07
N ILE A 2 -3.10 -2.98 16.62
CA ILE A 2 -2.54 -1.72 16.09
C ILE A 2 -1.57 -1.09 17.11
N ASP A 3 -1.95 -1.07 18.38
CA ASP A 3 -1.11 -0.52 19.45
C ASP A 3 0.24 -1.24 19.57
N THR A 4 0.28 -2.53 19.28
CA THR A 4 1.53 -3.31 19.21
C THR A 4 2.37 -2.83 18.04
N LEU A 5 1.78 -2.74 16.84
CA LEU A 5 2.49 -2.30 15.63
C LEU A 5 2.96 -0.84 15.71
N LEU A 6 2.25 0.05 16.38
CA LEU A 6 2.68 1.45 16.55
C LEU A 6 3.80 1.64 17.59
N LYS A 7 4.27 0.57 18.26
CA LYS A 7 5.29 0.65 19.31
C LYS A 7 6.41 -0.37 19.08
N PRO A 8 7.21 -0.21 18.00
CA PRO A 8 8.27 -1.15 17.66
C PRO A 8 9.29 -1.34 18.79
N GLU A 9 9.53 -0.32 19.60
CA GLU A 9 10.44 -0.38 20.75
C GLU A 9 10.04 -1.44 21.80
N GLN A 10 8.80 -1.90 21.80
CA GLN A 10 8.31 -2.91 22.76
C GLN A 10 8.52 -4.35 22.30
N TRP A 11 8.76 -4.57 21.00
CA TRP A 11 8.84 -5.93 20.44
C TRP A 11 9.99 -6.12 19.44
N LEU A 12 10.45 -5.06 18.76
CA LEU A 12 11.57 -5.12 17.85
C LEU A 12 12.88 -5.07 18.68
N LYS A 13 13.70 -6.09 18.58
CA LYS A 13 14.97 -6.17 19.32
C LYS A 13 16.05 -5.33 18.63
N GLU A 14 17.01 -4.78 19.38
CA GLU A 14 18.17 -4.04 18.82
C GLU A 14 19.00 -4.85 17.82
N ASN A 15 19.05 -6.19 17.98
CA ASN A 15 19.73 -7.13 17.09
C ASN A 15 18.71 -8.02 16.38
N HIS A 16 17.70 -7.42 15.79
CA HIS A 16 16.69 -8.15 15.05
C HIS A 16 17.32 -8.81 13.82
N ASP A 17 17.16 -10.11 13.71
CA ASP A 17 17.50 -10.89 12.51
C ASP A 17 16.31 -10.84 11.57
N TYR A 18 16.34 -9.89 10.64
CA TYR A 18 15.22 -9.63 9.71
C TYR A 18 14.86 -10.82 8.81
N GLU A 19 15.79 -11.76 8.63
CA GLU A 19 15.55 -12.94 7.79
C GLU A 19 14.95 -14.10 8.58
N ASN A 20 15.31 -14.24 9.87
CA ASN A 20 15.00 -15.44 10.66
C ASN A 20 14.08 -15.17 11.86
N ASP A 21 13.95 -13.93 12.32
CA ASP A 21 13.03 -13.61 13.43
C ASP A 21 11.57 -13.70 12.94
N LYS A 22 10.80 -14.58 13.58
CA LYS A 22 9.40 -14.77 13.24
C LYS A 22 8.59 -13.50 13.47
N PHE A 23 7.66 -13.24 12.57
CA PHE A 23 6.69 -12.17 12.71
C PHE A 23 5.77 -12.40 13.92
N ALA A 24 5.34 -11.31 14.55
CA ALA A 24 4.58 -11.35 15.81
C ALA A 24 3.14 -11.89 15.66
N PHE A 25 2.63 -12.01 14.44
CA PHE A 25 1.27 -12.46 14.15
C PHE A 25 1.29 -13.74 13.32
N THR A 26 0.26 -14.57 13.51
CA THR A 26 0.09 -15.81 12.74
C THR A 26 -0.52 -15.54 11.37
N ILE A 27 -0.32 -16.48 10.42
CA ILE A 27 -0.94 -16.45 9.09
C ILE A 27 -2.46 -16.23 9.20
N ASP A 28 -3.15 -16.97 10.07
CA ASP A 28 -4.60 -16.83 10.26
C ASP A 28 -5.02 -15.43 10.70
N GLN A 29 -4.25 -14.81 11.59
CA GLN A 29 -4.53 -13.43 12.06
C GLN A 29 -4.37 -12.40 10.95
N ILE A 30 -3.33 -12.56 10.13
CA ILE A 30 -3.07 -11.68 9.01
C ILE A 30 -4.12 -11.92 7.91
N ALA A 31 -4.47 -13.17 7.62
CA ALA A 31 -5.50 -13.51 6.63
C ALA A 31 -6.87 -12.90 6.98
N VAL A 32 -7.27 -12.93 8.25
CA VAL A 32 -8.50 -12.26 8.71
C VAL A 32 -8.42 -10.76 8.49
N LEU A 33 -7.30 -10.13 8.85
CA LEU A 33 -7.08 -8.69 8.67
C LEU A 33 -7.13 -8.30 7.20
N THR A 34 -6.44 -9.07 6.32
CA THR A 34 -6.42 -8.86 4.87
C THR A 34 -7.81 -8.90 4.27
N LYS A 35 -8.62 -9.92 4.63
CA LYS A 35 -10.01 -10.04 4.16
C LYS A 35 -10.88 -8.86 4.61
N GLN A 36 -10.76 -8.43 5.86
CA GLN A 36 -11.49 -7.26 6.36
C GLN A 36 -11.11 -5.98 5.63
N CYS A 37 -9.81 -5.77 5.38
CA CYS A 37 -9.33 -4.62 4.65
C CYS A 37 -9.80 -4.64 3.19
N MET A 38 -9.73 -5.80 2.53
CA MET A 38 -10.20 -6.01 1.16
C MET A 38 -11.69 -5.69 1.00
N GLU A 39 -12.53 -6.09 1.96
CA GLU A 39 -13.97 -5.74 1.95
C GLU A 39 -14.24 -4.23 2.00
N ILE A 40 -13.35 -3.47 2.64
CA ILE A 40 -13.45 -2.01 2.70
C ILE A 40 -13.03 -1.40 1.37
N VAL A 41 -11.84 -1.75 0.87
CA VAL A 41 -11.29 -1.13 -0.34
C VAL A 41 -12.07 -1.53 -1.60
N ALA A 42 -12.63 -2.74 -1.66
CA ALA A 42 -13.47 -3.20 -2.76
C ALA A 42 -14.73 -2.34 -2.98
N LYS A 43 -15.22 -1.67 -1.95
CA LYS A 43 -16.40 -0.80 -2.01
C LYS A 43 -16.06 0.65 -2.35
N GLN A 44 -14.78 1.02 -2.32
CA GLN A 44 -14.32 2.38 -2.60
C GLN A 44 -14.25 2.63 -4.12
N PRO A 45 -14.39 3.89 -4.58
CA PRO A 45 -14.13 4.25 -5.98
C PRO A 45 -12.63 4.15 -6.32
N ASN A 46 -12.28 4.18 -7.61
CA ASN A 46 -10.87 4.24 -8.04
C ASN A 46 -10.20 5.57 -7.71
N ILE A 47 -10.96 6.64 -7.58
CA ILE A 47 -10.47 7.94 -7.15
C ILE A 47 -11.03 8.21 -5.77
N LEU A 48 -10.18 8.09 -4.74
CA LEU A 48 -10.56 8.41 -3.37
C LEU A 48 -10.76 9.92 -3.20
N LYS A 49 -11.80 10.30 -2.47
CA LYS A 49 -12.00 11.69 -2.03
C LYS A 49 -11.34 11.86 -0.67
N VAL A 50 -10.43 12.81 -0.57
CA VAL A 50 -9.64 13.07 0.63
C VAL A 50 -9.82 14.52 1.06
N SER A 51 -10.08 14.74 2.35
CA SER A 51 -10.24 16.07 2.91
C SER A 51 -8.93 16.57 3.55
N ALA A 52 -8.73 17.86 3.54
CA ALA A 52 -7.65 18.49 4.30
C ALA A 52 -8.11 18.77 5.75
N PRO A 53 -7.19 18.75 6.75
CA PRO A 53 -5.76 18.50 6.60
C PRO A 53 -5.42 17.04 6.40
N VAL A 54 -4.45 16.75 5.53
CA VAL A 54 -4.00 15.39 5.19
C VAL A 54 -2.48 15.29 5.19
N LYS A 55 -1.95 14.16 5.68
CA LYS A 55 -0.54 13.78 5.57
C LYS A 55 -0.39 12.80 4.43
N VAL A 56 0.51 13.11 3.50
CA VAL A 56 0.75 12.31 2.31
C VAL A 56 2.10 11.61 2.44
N PHE A 57 2.12 10.30 2.23
CA PHE A 57 3.30 9.45 2.27
C PHE A 57 3.50 8.82 0.88
N GLY A 58 4.72 8.92 0.35
CA GLY A 58 5.17 8.19 -0.84
C GLY A 58 5.57 6.76 -0.50
N ASP A 59 6.54 6.25 -1.26
CA ASP A 59 7.06 4.89 -1.14
C ASP A 59 7.57 4.59 0.27
N ILE A 60 7.20 3.43 0.77
CA ILE A 60 7.63 2.96 2.10
C ILE A 60 8.59 1.79 1.97
N HIS A 61 8.31 0.86 1.04
CA HIS A 61 9.19 -0.26 0.74
C HIS A 61 9.71 -1.01 1.96
N GLY A 62 8.82 -1.42 2.86
CA GLY A 62 9.22 -2.16 4.06
C GLY A 62 10.13 -1.38 5.03
N GLN A 63 10.30 -0.06 4.86
CA GLN A 63 11.06 0.80 5.76
C GLN A 63 10.20 1.22 6.97
N TYR A 64 9.69 0.22 7.65
CA TYR A 64 8.76 0.38 8.77
C TYR A 64 9.28 1.27 9.90
N ILE A 65 10.58 1.18 10.23
CA ILE A 65 11.19 2.00 11.29
C ILE A 65 11.19 3.48 10.92
N ASP A 66 11.43 3.81 9.66
CA ASP A 66 11.39 5.20 9.20
C ASP A 66 9.95 5.73 9.23
N LEU A 67 8.97 4.92 8.86
CA LEU A 67 7.55 5.26 9.01
C LEU A 67 7.21 5.56 10.49
N MET A 68 7.70 4.75 11.44
CA MET A 68 7.51 5.00 12.88
C MET A 68 8.20 6.29 13.34
N ASN A 69 9.39 6.58 12.80
CA ASN A 69 10.10 7.85 13.08
C ASN A 69 9.31 9.05 12.59
N PHE A 70 8.68 8.95 11.41
CA PHE A 70 7.78 10.00 10.91
C PHE A 70 6.56 10.17 11.82
N PHE A 71 5.92 9.08 12.23
CA PHE A 71 4.77 9.16 13.15
C PHE A 71 5.15 9.77 14.50
N ASN A 72 6.29 9.42 15.06
CA ASN A 72 6.79 9.99 16.31
C ASN A 72 7.08 11.49 16.18
N LYS A 73 7.58 11.93 15.04
CA LYS A 73 7.99 13.32 14.82
C LYS A 73 6.82 14.24 14.42
N TRP A 74 5.88 13.73 13.64
CA TRP A 74 4.87 14.54 12.97
C TRP A 74 3.43 14.24 13.39
N GLY A 75 3.24 13.33 14.34
CA GLY A 75 1.96 12.82 14.81
C GLY A 75 1.59 11.47 14.21
N SER A 76 1.01 10.63 15.03
CA SER A 76 0.69 9.22 14.76
C SER A 76 -0.79 9.06 14.38
N PRO A 77 -1.15 8.10 13.50
CA PRO A 77 -2.53 7.76 13.19
C PRO A 77 -3.19 6.97 14.33
N SER A 78 -3.28 7.60 15.50
CA SER A 78 -3.85 7.02 16.72
C SER A 78 -4.66 8.06 17.49
N GLU A 79 -5.41 7.61 18.51
CA GLU A 79 -6.18 8.47 19.43
C GLU A 79 -5.39 8.80 20.72
N GLY A 80 -4.14 8.33 20.84
CA GLY A 80 -3.30 8.54 22.02
C GLY A 80 -2.72 9.96 22.12
N PRO A 81 -1.91 10.23 23.16
CA PRO A 81 -1.38 11.58 23.44
C PRO A 81 -0.56 12.22 22.31
N ASN A 82 0.07 11.39 21.46
CA ASN A 82 0.82 11.83 20.27
C ASN A 82 0.03 11.54 18.97
N GLY A 83 -1.23 11.14 19.10
CA GLY A 83 -2.08 10.80 17.98
C GLY A 83 -2.84 12.01 17.46
N ASP A 84 -3.11 12.01 16.18
CA ASP A 84 -3.84 13.11 15.52
C ASP A 84 -4.83 12.64 14.44
N ILE A 85 -5.16 11.34 14.43
CA ILE A 85 -6.09 10.75 13.46
C ILE A 85 -7.47 11.41 13.46
N MET A 86 -7.86 12.02 14.58
CA MET A 86 -9.14 12.72 14.70
C MET A 86 -9.12 14.11 14.04
N ALA A 87 -7.95 14.62 13.65
CA ALA A 87 -7.75 15.94 13.07
C ALA A 87 -7.11 15.90 11.66
N ASN A 88 -6.51 14.81 11.30
CA ASN A 88 -5.79 14.66 10.03
C ASN A 88 -6.14 13.34 9.33
N ASP A 89 -6.35 13.41 8.03
CA ASP A 89 -6.34 12.23 7.18
C ASP A 89 -4.91 11.79 6.86
N TYR A 90 -4.75 10.55 6.44
CA TYR A 90 -3.48 9.94 6.04
C TYR A 90 -3.65 9.30 4.67
N LEU A 91 -2.90 9.77 3.69
CA LEU A 91 -2.89 9.23 2.33
C LEU A 91 -1.54 8.57 2.04
N PHE A 92 -1.55 7.31 1.66
CA PHE A 92 -0.38 6.53 1.27
C PHE A 92 -0.46 6.23 -0.22
N LEU A 93 0.61 6.57 -0.95
CA LEU A 93 0.62 6.58 -2.43
C LEU A 93 1.07 5.26 -3.07
N GLY A 94 1.18 4.18 -2.30
CA GLY A 94 1.62 2.88 -2.80
C GLY A 94 3.05 2.54 -2.42
N ASP A 95 3.55 1.43 -2.98
CA ASP A 95 4.86 0.86 -2.73
C ASP A 95 5.13 0.60 -1.24
N TYR A 96 4.27 -0.23 -0.68
CA TYR A 96 4.31 -0.58 0.74
C TYR A 96 5.34 -1.66 1.05
N VAL A 97 5.54 -2.57 0.11
CA VAL A 97 6.34 -3.78 0.23
C VAL A 97 7.60 -3.74 -0.61
N ASP A 98 8.44 -4.76 -0.50
CA ASP A 98 9.69 -4.96 -1.22
C ASP A 98 10.87 -4.08 -0.76
N ARG A 99 12.09 -4.45 -1.15
CA ARG A 99 13.36 -3.75 -0.93
C ARG A 99 13.78 -3.65 0.52
N GLY A 100 12.91 -3.20 1.41
CA GLY A 100 13.15 -3.18 2.85
C GLY A 100 12.84 -4.53 3.51
N ASN A 101 13.24 -4.70 4.78
CA ASN A 101 13.19 -5.98 5.48
C ASN A 101 11.97 -6.13 6.41
N LEU A 102 11.04 -5.18 6.42
CA LEU A 102 9.87 -5.14 7.31
C LEU A 102 8.58 -4.85 6.52
N SER A 103 8.43 -5.52 5.38
CA SER A 103 7.23 -5.38 4.53
C SER A 103 5.99 -5.93 5.23
N LEU A 104 6.11 -7.04 5.97
CA LEU A 104 5.01 -7.61 6.76
C LEU A 104 4.51 -6.65 7.83
N GLU A 105 5.40 -6.00 8.57
CA GLU A 105 5.06 -4.98 9.56
C GLU A 105 4.35 -3.80 8.92
N THR A 106 4.89 -3.33 7.81
CA THR A 106 4.36 -2.18 7.07
C THR A 106 2.95 -2.45 6.58
N ILE A 107 2.75 -3.52 5.81
CA ILE A 107 1.44 -3.80 5.22
C ILE A 107 0.40 -4.19 6.28
N CYS A 108 0.78 -4.95 7.32
CA CYS A 108 -0.11 -5.28 8.42
C CYS A 108 -0.54 -4.05 9.21
N LEU A 109 0.37 -3.08 9.43
CA LEU A 109 0.02 -1.82 10.08
C LEU A 109 -0.97 -1.02 9.22
N LEU A 110 -0.69 -0.85 7.93
CA LEU A 110 -1.55 -0.08 7.04
C LEU A 110 -2.94 -0.70 6.90
N MET A 111 -3.03 -2.02 6.74
CA MET A 111 -4.31 -2.73 6.73
C MET A 111 -5.06 -2.57 8.05
N ALA A 112 -4.37 -2.69 9.20
CA ALA A 112 -4.98 -2.56 10.51
C ALA A 112 -5.49 -1.13 10.76
N LEU A 113 -4.73 -0.12 10.34
CA LEU A 113 -5.15 1.28 10.38
C LEU A 113 -6.37 1.52 9.48
N LYS A 114 -6.36 0.98 8.27
CA LYS A 114 -7.49 1.07 7.32
C LYS A 114 -8.77 0.44 7.87
N VAL A 115 -8.67 -0.72 8.52
CA VAL A 115 -9.81 -1.38 9.14
C VAL A 115 -10.35 -0.57 10.34
N LYS A 116 -9.46 0.02 11.13
CA LYS A 116 -9.86 0.80 12.32
C LYS A 116 -10.39 2.19 11.96
N TYR A 117 -9.79 2.86 10.97
CA TYR A 117 -10.09 4.23 10.58
C TYR A 117 -10.38 4.30 9.07
N PRO A 118 -11.48 3.67 8.60
CA PRO A 118 -11.72 3.50 7.17
C PRO A 118 -11.91 4.82 6.40
N ASP A 119 -12.33 5.87 7.09
CA ASP A 119 -12.60 7.18 6.49
C ASP A 119 -11.40 8.14 6.52
N GLN A 120 -10.41 7.91 7.42
CA GLN A 120 -9.24 8.76 7.58
C GLN A 120 -7.97 8.18 6.97
N ILE A 121 -7.92 6.86 6.76
CA ILE A 121 -6.77 6.17 6.15
C ILE A 121 -7.09 5.86 4.70
N HIS A 122 -6.29 6.41 3.80
CA HIS A 122 -6.44 6.27 2.35
C HIS A 122 -5.22 5.55 1.79
N LEU A 123 -5.46 4.43 1.10
CA LEU A 123 -4.42 3.61 0.47
C LEU A 123 -4.68 3.58 -1.03
N ILE A 124 -3.71 3.96 -1.84
CA ILE A 124 -3.75 3.73 -3.28
C ILE A 124 -2.69 2.72 -3.70
N ARG A 125 -2.82 2.17 -4.89
CA ARG A 125 -1.95 1.13 -5.42
C ARG A 125 -0.65 1.73 -5.96
N GLY A 126 0.50 1.14 -5.62
CA GLY A 126 1.78 1.34 -6.28
C GLY A 126 2.10 0.21 -7.25
N ASN A 127 3.23 0.32 -7.95
CA ASN A 127 3.66 -0.69 -8.92
C ASN A 127 4.24 -1.94 -8.25
N HIS A 128 4.66 -1.87 -6.99
CA HIS A 128 5.07 -3.04 -6.21
C HIS A 128 3.89 -3.80 -5.57
N GLU A 129 2.69 -3.27 -5.59
CA GLU A 129 1.46 -3.99 -5.23
C GLU A 129 0.99 -4.85 -6.42
N ASP A 130 1.91 -5.68 -6.95
CA ASP A 130 1.75 -6.58 -8.08
C ASP A 130 2.55 -7.86 -7.83
N ILE A 131 1.91 -9.02 -8.00
CA ILE A 131 2.50 -10.33 -7.68
C ILE A 131 3.76 -10.61 -8.51
N LEU A 132 3.82 -10.17 -9.78
CA LEU A 132 4.98 -10.37 -10.65
C LEU A 132 6.17 -9.51 -10.18
N ILE A 133 5.92 -8.40 -9.55
CA ILE A 133 6.96 -7.54 -9.00
C ILE A 133 7.38 -8.03 -7.61
N ASN A 134 6.44 -8.17 -6.68
CA ASN A 134 6.79 -8.45 -5.30
C ASN A 134 7.19 -9.92 -5.03
N SER A 135 7.06 -10.80 -6.03
CA SER A 135 7.68 -12.13 -6.01
C SER A 135 9.21 -12.09 -6.24
N GLY A 136 9.73 -11.02 -6.84
CA GLY A 136 11.15 -10.91 -7.19
C GLY A 136 11.92 -9.83 -6.40
N PHE A 137 11.25 -9.01 -5.58
CA PHE A 137 11.86 -7.87 -4.90
C PHE A 137 11.86 -7.94 -3.36
N GLY A 138 11.50 -9.12 -2.79
CA GLY A 138 11.75 -9.45 -1.40
C GLY A 138 10.50 -9.76 -0.57
N PHE A 139 9.30 -9.35 -0.94
CA PHE A 139 8.12 -9.58 -0.12
C PHE A 139 7.72 -11.07 -0.06
N GLN A 140 7.84 -11.82 -1.17
CA GLN A 140 7.62 -13.25 -1.17
C GLN A 140 8.60 -13.96 -0.23
N ASP A 141 9.89 -13.68 -0.37
CA ASP A 141 10.95 -14.26 0.49
C ASP A 141 10.69 -13.96 1.97
N GLU A 142 10.21 -12.76 2.29
CA GLU A 142 9.85 -12.37 3.65
C GLU A 142 8.67 -13.19 4.20
N CYS A 143 7.64 -13.44 3.40
CA CYS A 143 6.50 -14.29 3.77
C CYS A 143 6.95 -15.74 4.02
N GLU A 144 7.76 -16.30 3.13
CA GLU A 144 8.30 -17.66 3.26
C GLU A 144 9.19 -17.81 4.49
N GLY A 145 10.18 -16.93 4.64
CA GLY A 145 11.18 -17.03 5.71
C GLY A 145 10.60 -16.77 7.10
N ARG A 146 9.76 -15.76 7.24
CA ARG A 146 9.29 -15.30 8.56
C ARG A 146 7.98 -15.94 9.02
N LEU A 147 7.15 -16.42 8.09
CA LEU A 147 5.85 -17.04 8.41
C LEU A 147 5.83 -18.54 8.12
N ASN A 148 6.81 -19.08 7.39
CA ASN A 148 6.79 -20.40 6.75
C ASN A 148 5.55 -20.53 5.83
N ASP A 149 5.23 -19.48 5.08
CA ASP A 149 4.18 -19.47 4.10
C ASP A 149 4.60 -20.27 2.87
N GLU A 150 3.73 -21.15 2.37
CA GLU A 150 3.99 -21.88 1.12
C GLU A 150 3.54 -20.98 -0.05
N SER A 151 4.31 -19.97 -0.35
CA SER A 151 3.91 -18.86 -1.25
C SER A 151 3.67 -19.27 -2.71
N GLU A 152 4.17 -20.44 -3.14
CA GLU A 152 3.84 -21.02 -4.44
C GLU A 152 2.39 -21.57 -4.50
N ASN A 153 1.70 -21.67 -3.37
CA ASN A 153 0.33 -22.14 -3.29
C ASN A 153 -0.65 -20.96 -3.45
N ASP A 154 -1.65 -21.10 -4.30
CA ASP A 154 -2.73 -20.12 -4.52
C ASP A 154 -3.52 -19.79 -3.23
N ASP A 155 -3.51 -20.68 -2.25
CA ASP A 155 -4.15 -20.51 -0.94
C ASP A 155 -3.19 -19.87 0.10
N SER A 156 -1.98 -19.48 -0.27
CA SER A 156 -0.98 -18.89 0.62
C SER A 156 -1.40 -17.49 1.11
N LEU A 157 -0.77 -17.03 2.19
CA LEU A 157 -0.95 -15.67 2.67
C LEU A 157 -0.40 -14.64 1.67
N PHE A 158 0.73 -14.96 1.03
CA PHE A 158 1.30 -14.13 -0.03
C PHE A 158 0.30 -13.91 -1.17
N ALA A 159 -0.34 -14.98 -1.68
CA ALA A 159 -1.37 -14.88 -2.70
C ALA A 159 -2.59 -14.09 -2.22
N LEU A 160 -3.02 -14.29 -0.97
CA LEU A 160 -4.15 -13.54 -0.40
C LEU A 160 -3.87 -12.04 -0.28
N ILE A 161 -2.66 -11.64 0.12
CA ILE A 161 -2.27 -10.22 0.19
C ILE A 161 -2.19 -9.63 -1.22
N ASN A 162 -1.67 -10.36 -2.20
CA ASN A 162 -1.66 -9.91 -3.58
C ASN A 162 -3.08 -9.76 -4.16
N ASN A 163 -3.99 -10.67 -3.85
CA ASN A 163 -5.40 -10.49 -4.18
C ASN A 163 -5.99 -9.20 -3.56
N PHE A 164 -5.66 -8.88 -2.31
CA PHE A 164 -6.05 -7.59 -1.72
C PHE A 164 -5.48 -6.40 -2.51
N PHE A 165 -4.23 -6.46 -2.97
CA PHE A 165 -3.60 -5.41 -3.76
C PHE A 165 -4.35 -5.11 -5.07
N GLU A 166 -4.96 -6.11 -5.69
CA GLU A 166 -5.78 -5.93 -6.90
C GLU A 166 -7.03 -5.07 -6.68
N TYR A 167 -7.50 -4.95 -5.44
CA TYR A 167 -8.64 -4.10 -5.08
C TYR A 167 -8.26 -2.67 -4.70
N LEU A 168 -6.98 -2.35 -4.57
CA LEU A 168 -6.55 -0.99 -4.20
C LEU A 168 -6.97 0.04 -5.27
N PRO A 169 -7.47 1.22 -4.87
CA PRO A 169 -7.71 2.35 -5.76
C PRO A 169 -6.43 2.83 -6.46
N PHE A 170 -6.57 3.43 -7.64
CA PHE A 170 -5.43 3.93 -8.41
C PHE A 170 -5.07 5.38 -8.14
N ALA A 171 -5.99 6.16 -7.56
CA ALA A 171 -5.79 7.59 -7.37
C ALA A 171 -6.51 8.11 -6.12
N ALA A 172 -6.12 9.31 -5.69
CA ALA A 172 -6.86 10.10 -4.73
C ALA A 172 -6.95 11.55 -5.21
N ILE A 173 -7.98 12.27 -4.79
CA ILE A 173 -8.11 13.70 -5.05
C ILE A 173 -8.36 14.44 -3.74
N ILE A 174 -7.48 15.38 -3.41
CA ILE A 174 -7.53 16.17 -2.19
C ILE A 174 -8.30 17.47 -2.49
N GLU A 175 -9.38 17.73 -1.76
CA GLU A 175 -10.21 18.96 -1.86
C GLU A 175 -10.68 19.25 -3.31
N ASP A 176 -10.90 18.20 -4.12
CA ASP A 176 -11.22 18.33 -5.55
C ASP A 176 -10.21 19.16 -6.38
N GLN A 177 -8.98 19.38 -5.88
CA GLN A 177 -7.98 20.25 -6.48
C GLN A 177 -6.64 19.58 -6.78
N ILE A 178 -6.22 18.60 -5.98
CA ILE A 178 -4.91 17.96 -6.11
C ILE A 178 -5.12 16.48 -6.42
N LEU A 179 -4.81 16.06 -7.64
CA LEU A 179 -4.79 14.64 -8.03
C LEU A 179 -3.49 14.01 -7.55
N CYS A 180 -3.63 12.90 -6.82
CA CYS A 180 -2.52 12.07 -6.36
C CYS A 180 -2.61 10.71 -7.05
N VAL A 181 -1.51 10.26 -7.63
CA VAL A 181 -1.29 8.94 -8.22
C VAL A 181 0.09 8.44 -7.78
N HIS A 182 0.38 7.16 -7.97
CA HIS A 182 1.67 6.61 -7.58
C HIS A 182 2.78 7.02 -8.56
N GLY A 183 2.73 6.56 -9.81
CA GLY A 183 3.76 6.86 -10.81
C GLY A 183 3.56 8.24 -11.44
N GLY A 184 2.57 8.38 -12.28
CA GLY A 184 2.34 9.64 -12.98
C GLY A 184 1.09 9.62 -13.87
N ILE A 185 1.03 10.57 -14.77
CA ILE A 185 -0.05 10.67 -15.77
C ILE A 185 0.59 10.48 -17.14
N GLY A 186 0.39 9.31 -17.72
CA GLY A 186 0.85 9.02 -19.08
C GLY A 186 -0.14 9.45 -20.15
N GLY A 187 0.22 9.16 -21.40
CA GLY A 187 -0.52 9.59 -22.58
C GLY A 187 -1.93 9.02 -22.74
N ASN A 188 -2.28 7.96 -22.03
CA ASN A 188 -3.61 7.33 -22.12
C ASN A 188 -4.65 7.98 -21.20
N VAL A 189 -4.25 8.59 -20.08
CA VAL A 189 -5.13 9.28 -19.15
C VAL A 189 -5.52 10.65 -19.68
N LYS A 190 -6.78 10.86 -20.04
CA LYS A 190 -7.29 12.13 -20.58
C LYS A 190 -8.22 12.88 -19.65
N LYS A 191 -8.88 12.19 -18.75
CA LYS A 191 -9.85 12.73 -17.79
C LYS A 191 -9.99 11.81 -16.57
N LEU A 192 -10.44 12.33 -15.46
CA LEU A 192 -10.65 11.56 -14.22
C LEU A 192 -11.56 10.33 -14.42
N ALA A 193 -12.58 10.43 -15.27
CA ALA A 193 -13.46 9.30 -15.56
C ALA A 193 -12.74 8.12 -16.23
N ASP A 194 -11.56 8.32 -16.84
CA ASP A 194 -10.77 7.23 -17.39
C ASP A 194 -10.17 6.37 -16.25
N ILE A 195 -9.72 7.01 -15.18
CA ILE A 195 -9.21 6.34 -13.98
C ILE A 195 -10.35 5.63 -13.23
N ASP A 196 -11.47 6.33 -13.03
CA ASP A 196 -12.62 5.79 -12.28
C ASP A 196 -13.27 4.60 -12.98
N GLY A 197 -13.11 4.50 -14.29
CA GLY A 197 -13.63 3.41 -15.12
C GLY A 197 -12.80 2.12 -15.13
N ILE A 198 -11.60 2.09 -14.56
CA ILE A 198 -10.78 0.87 -14.50
C ILE A 198 -11.48 -0.17 -13.61
N PRO A 199 -11.72 -1.41 -14.08
CA PRO A 199 -12.38 -2.44 -13.27
C PRO A 199 -11.46 -2.87 -12.10
N ARG A 200 -12.05 -3.30 -10.99
CA ARG A 200 -11.33 -3.93 -9.87
C ARG A 200 -12.12 -5.16 -9.39
N PRO A 201 -11.48 -6.28 -9.01
CA PRO A 201 -10.03 -6.48 -8.92
C PRO A 201 -9.35 -6.33 -10.29
N PHE A 202 -8.11 -5.85 -10.29
CA PHE A 202 -7.36 -5.60 -11.51
C PHE A 202 -5.96 -6.20 -11.44
N ASP A 203 -5.72 -7.20 -12.28
CA ASP A 203 -4.40 -7.77 -12.51
C ASP A 203 -3.65 -6.90 -13.53
N VAL A 204 -2.48 -6.39 -13.14
CA VAL A 204 -1.64 -5.56 -14.00
C VAL A 204 -0.84 -6.46 -14.92
N ILE A 205 -1.12 -6.39 -16.22
CA ILE A 205 -0.37 -7.14 -17.23
C ILE A 205 0.70 -6.22 -17.82
N HIS A 206 1.97 -6.57 -17.65
CA HIS A 206 3.12 -5.77 -18.09
C HIS A 206 3.19 -5.57 -19.62
N GLU A 207 2.56 -6.45 -20.41
CA GLU A 207 2.34 -6.25 -21.85
C GLU A 207 0.93 -5.70 -22.09
N ALA A 208 0.71 -4.44 -21.76
CA ALA A 208 -0.58 -3.77 -21.82
C ALA A 208 -1.16 -3.73 -23.25
N GLN A 209 -2.20 -4.52 -23.49
CA GLN A 209 -2.91 -4.59 -24.78
C GLN A 209 -4.23 -3.85 -24.76
N THR A 210 -4.95 -3.92 -23.66
CA THR A 210 -6.25 -3.25 -23.52
C THR A 210 -6.09 -1.80 -23.08
N ARG A 211 -7.16 -1.00 -23.25
CA ARG A 211 -7.18 0.38 -22.78
C ARG A 211 -6.95 0.47 -21.27
N ASP A 212 -7.63 -0.38 -20.50
CA ASP A 212 -7.55 -0.32 -19.03
C ASP A 212 -6.15 -0.72 -18.52
N GLN A 213 -5.50 -1.69 -19.18
CA GLN A 213 -4.10 -2.05 -18.88
C GLN A 213 -3.15 -0.88 -19.16
N LYS A 214 -3.33 -0.16 -20.27
CA LYS A 214 -2.51 1.03 -20.59
C LYS A 214 -2.73 2.16 -19.59
N LEU A 215 -3.97 2.37 -19.15
CA LEU A 215 -4.28 3.35 -18.11
C LEU A 215 -3.63 2.99 -16.77
N ALA A 216 -3.72 1.73 -16.36
CA ALA A 216 -3.07 1.25 -15.14
C ALA A 216 -1.54 1.38 -15.22
N MET A 217 -0.94 1.01 -16.36
CA MET A 217 0.51 1.20 -16.58
C MET A 217 0.93 2.66 -16.49
N ASP A 218 0.18 3.57 -17.09
CA ASP A 218 0.46 5.01 -16.98
C ASP A 218 0.44 5.45 -15.51
N LEU A 219 -0.58 5.07 -14.75
CA LEU A 219 -0.75 5.51 -13.35
C LEU A 219 0.29 4.94 -12.40
N LEU A 220 0.78 3.72 -12.67
CA LEU A 220 1.69 2.99 -11.78
C LEU A 220 3.18 3.14 -12.17
N TRP A 221 3.49 3.39 -13.45
CA TRP A 221 4.86 3.30 -13.98
C TRP A 221 5.38 4.56 -14.67
N SER A 222 4.55 5.58 -14.88
CA SER A 222 5.04 6.82 -15.48
C SER A 222 5.97 7.56 -14.55
N ASP A 223 7.06 8.08 -15.12
CA ASP A 223 7.98 8.99 -14.46
C ASP A 223 8.01 10.35 -15.17
N PRO A 224 8.25 11.46 -14.45
CA PRO A 224 8.54 12.74 -15.09
C PRO A 224 9.79 12.64 -15.96
N THR A 225 9.75 13.27 -17.15
CA THR A 225 10.92 13.39 -18.02
C THR A 225 11.38 14.84 -18.07
N ASP A 226 12.69 15.05 -18.15
CA ASP A 226 13.31 16.36 -18.40
C ASP A 226 13.34 16.71 -19.92
N ASN A 227 12.91 15.77 -20.77
CA ASN A 227 12.95 15.93 -22.21
C ASN A 227 11.54 16.00 -22.80
N ASP A 228 11.09 17.19 -23.18
CA ASP A 228 9.77 17.44 -23.78
C ASP A 228 9.54 16.70 -25.11
N GLU A 229 10.61 16.15 -25.73
CA GLU A 229 10.51 15.36 -26.95
C GLU A 229 10.25 13.87 -26.68
N GLU A 230 10.42 13.40 -25.44
CA GLU A 230 10.07 12.05 -25.00
C GLU A 230 8.61 12.02 -24.54
N LEU A 231 7.74 11.67 -25.46
CA LEU A 231 6.36 11.33 -25.13
C LEU A 231 6.33 9.90 -24.61
N GLY A 232 6.05 9.71 -23.32
CA GLY A 232 5.88 8.41 -22.67
C GLY A 232 4.72 7.57 -23.25
#